data_6a87fb65500eba071ecbb39288850262
#
_entry.id   6a87fb65500eba071ecbb39288850262
#
_cell.length_a   1.000
_cell.length_b   1.000
_cell.length_c   1.000
_cell.angle_alpha   90.00
_cell.angle_beta   90.00
_cell.angle_gamma   90.00
#
_symmetry.space_group_name_H-M   'P 1'
#
loop_
_entity.id
_entity.type
_entity.pdbx_description
1 polymer ?
#
loop_
_entity_poly.entity_id
_entity_poly.type
_entity_poly.pdbx_seq_one_letter_code
_entity_poly.pdbx_strand_id
1 'polypeptide(L)'
;MGKKKREFPNTYVIIFWIILVCALATWMVPGGEYVKESVEVAGKMEQSVDFKEVPAVGQWWTVMQSFYSGFTKQAGIICFILVIGASFWVVNRSRAIDAGIFSFLGVVTRLEKNRALARIGVSNIVIVLIMLMFSLFGAIFGMSEETIAFVAVVIPLAKSLGYDEIVGVCMVYVAAHVGFAGAMLNPFTIGIAQDMSGLPLFSGIEYRTIC
;
A
#
# COMPACT_ATOMS: atom_id res chain seq x y z
N MET A 1 -1.74 40.56 -16.01
CA MET A 1 -0.72 39.82 -15.27
C MET A 1 -1.36 38.55 -14.72
N GLY A 2 -1.19 37.41 -15.39
CA GLY A 2 -1.75 36.13 -14.95
C GLY A 2 -1.00 35.63 -13.69
N LYS A 3 -1.72 35.35 -12.62
CA LYS A 3 -1.17 34.67 -11.44
C LYS A 3 -0.68 33.30 -11.89
N LYS A 4 0.65 33.10 -11.92
CA LYS A 4 1.27 31.78 -12.09
C LYS A 4 0.71 30.87 -11.01
N LYS A 5 -0.11 29.89 -11.35
CA LYS A 5 -0.51 28.83 -10.42
C LYS A 5 0.78 28.20 -9.91
N ARG A 6 0.99 28.23 -8.60
CA ARG A 6 2.07 27.46 -7.97
C ARG A 6 1.75 25.98 -8.17
N GLU A 7 2.44 25.37 -9.10
CA GLU A 7 2.41 23.91 -9.24
C GLU A 7 3.15 23.29 -8.06
N PHE A 8 2.62 22.20 -7.53
CA PHE A 8 3.30 21.45 -6.48
C PHE A 8 4.62 20.94 -7.04
N PRO A 9 5.72 21.01 -6.24
CA PRO A 9 7.01 20.49 -6.69
C PRO A 9 6.91 18.99 -6.95
N ASN A 10 7.73 18.50 -7.89
CA ASN A 10 7.79 17.09 -8.23
C ASN A 10 8.09 16.25 -6.97
N THR A 11 7.46 15.10 -6.84
CA THR A 11 7.59 14.19 -5.69
C THR A 11 9.05 13.85 -5.36
N TYR A 12 9.89 13.67 -6.39
CA TYR A 12 11.33 13.41 -6.17
C TYR A 12 12.06 14.57 -5.50
N VAL A 13 11.67 15.80 -5.84
CA VAL A 13 12.22 17.02 -5.22
C VAL A 13 11.81 17.08 -3.75
N ILE A 14 10.57 16.75 -3.43
CA ILE A 14 10.06 16.71 -2.06
C ILE A 14 10.83 15.67 -1.23
N ILE A 15 10.98 14.46 -1.76
CA ILE A 15 11.72 13.38 -1.10
C ILE A 15 13.18 13.79 -0.86
N PHE A 16 13.84 14.38 -1.86
CA PHE A 16 15.21 14.86 -1.72
C PHE A 16 15.35 15.89 -0.61
N TRP A 17 14.44 16.86 -0.52
CA TRP A 17 14.43 17.84 0.55
C TRP A 17 14.20 17.21 1.93
N ILE A 18 13.30 16.23 2.03
CA ILE A 18 13.07 15.51 3.28
C ILE A 18 14.34 14.79 3.73
N ILE A 19 15.02 14.07 2.83
CA ILE A 19 16.29 13.39 3.14
C ILE A 19 17.34 14.40 3.63
N LEU A 20 17.44 15.54 2.97
CA LEU A 20 18.40 16.58 3.34
C LEU A 20 18.10 17.19 4.71
N VAL A 21 16.83 17.47 5.00
CA VAL A 21 16.39 17.96 6.33
C VAL A 21 16.66 16.92 7.42
N CYS A 22 16.37 15.65 7.16
CA CYS A 22 16.67 14.57 8.11
C CYS A 22 18.18 14.45 8.35
N ALA A 23 19.00 14.56 7.30
CA ALA A 23 20.46 14.52 7.44
C ALA A 23 21.00 15.71 8.27
N LEU A 24 20.46 16.90 8.10
CA LEU A 24 20.80 18.05 8.93
C LEU A 24 20.35 17.86 10.39
N ALA A 25 19.18 17.25 10.60
CA ALA A 25 18.66 16.96 11.94
C ALA A 25 19.57 15.98 12.72
N THR A 26 20.28 15.08 12.05
CA THR A 26 21.22 14.14 12.71
C THR A 26 22.42 14.84 13.38
N TRP A 27 22.66 16.12 13.07
CA TRP A 27 23.70 16.91 13.72
C TRP A 27 23.23 17.52 15.04
N MET A 28 21.91 17.67 15.19
CA MET A 28 21.29 18.33 16.36
C MET A 28 20.68 17.32 17.32
N VAL A 29 20.25 16.17 16.83
CA VAL A 29 19.60 15.15 17.64
C VAL A 29 20.61 14.05 17.96
N PRO A 30 20.86 13.74 19.24
CA PRO A 30 21.73 12.61 19.62
C PRO A 30 21.12 11.31 19.11
N GLY A 31 21.98 10.44 18.60
CA GLY A 31 21.59 9.10 18.18
C GLY A 31 21.37 8.18 19.38
N GLY A 32 20.62 7.11 19.19
CA GLY A 32 20.46 6.08 20.21
C GLY A 32 20.43 4.69 19.58
N GLU A 33 20.98 3.72 20.28
CA GLU A 33 20.97 2.32 19.89
C GLU A 33 20.23 1.49 20.94
N TYR A 34 19.32 0.64 20.48
CA TYR A 34 18.64 -0.31 21.35
C TYR A 34 19.51 -1.57 21.49
N VAL A 35 20.09 -1.74 22.67
CA VAL A 35 20.89 -2.93 23.01
C VAL A 35 19.98 -3.94 23.66
N LYS A 36 19.91 -5.15 23.08
CA LYS A 36 19.19 -6.26 23.68
C LYS A 36 20.11 -6.97 24.67
N GLU A 37 19.83 -6.83 25.95
CA GLU A 37 20.50 -7.59 27.01
C GLU A 37 19.57 -8.71 27.47
N SER A 38 20.09 -9.93 27.51
CA SER A 38 19.36 -11.06 28.10
C SER A 38 19.55 -10.99 29.62
N VAL A 39 18.52 -10.60 30.33
CA VAL A 39 18.53 -10.55 31.79
C VAL A 39 17.76 -11.75 32.33
N GLU A 40 18.37 -12.51 33.22
CA GLU A 40 17.72 -13.63 33.88
C GLU A 40 16.84 -13.09 35.02
N VAL A 41 15.53 -13.04 34.83
CA VAL A 41 14.56 -12.63 35.83
C VAL A 41 13.77 -13.86 36.25
N ALA A 42 13.91 -14.25 37.49
CA ALA A 42 13.18 -15.39 38.12
C ALA A 42 13.34 -16.73 37.39
N GLY A 43 14.54 -17.04 36.85
CA GLY A 43 14.82 -18.31 36.16
C GLY A 43 14.26 -18.39 34.74
N LYS A 44 13.82 -17.28 34.16
CA LYS A 44 13.48 -17.15 32.74
C LYS A 44 14.37 -16.10 32.10
N MET A 45 14.89 -16.39 30.90
CA MET A 45 15.61 -15.44 30.07
C MET A 45 14.59 -14.46 29.47
N GLU A 46 14.48 -13.25 30.00
CA GLU A 46 13.75 -12.15 29.38
C GLU A 46 14.73 -11.24 28.63
N GLN A 47 14.37 -10.86 27.42
CA GLN A 47 15.12 -9.88 26.65
C GLN A 47 14.72 -8.48 27.12
N SER A 48 15.58 -7.86 27.92
CA SER A 48 15.47 -6.44 28.24
C SER A 48 16.06 -5.63 27.10
N VAL A 49 15.34 -4.61 26.66
CA VAL A 49 15.79 -3.67 25.64
C VAL A 49 16.19 -2.39 26.35
N ASP A 50 17.47 -2.10 26.40
CA ASP A 50 18.00 -0.88 27.01
C ASP A 50 18.40 0.12 25.92
N PHE A 51 18.14 1.41 26.16
CA PHE A 51 18.45 2.48 25.23
C PHE A 51 19.77 3.14 25.63
N LYS A 52 20.78 3.04 24.77
CA LYS A 52 22.07 3.72 24.95
C LYS A 52 22.18 4.91 24.00
N GLU A 53 22.42 6.09 24.56
CA GLU A 53 22.73 7.27 23.76
C GLU A 53 24.09 7.10 23.07
N VAL A 54 24.09 7.33 21.75
CA VAL A 54 25.29 7.32 20.92
C VAL A 54 25.59 8.75 20.48
N PRO A 55 26.86 9.18 20.46
CA PRO A 55 27.21 10.52 19.99
C PRO A 55 26.66 10.80 18.59
N ALA A 56 26.16 12.01 18.38
CA ALA A 56 25.66 12.43 17.08
C ALA A 56 26.80 12.36 16.05
N VAL A 57 26.62 11.56 15.00
CA VAL A 57 27.57 11.43 13.89
C VAL A 57 26.94 12.10 12.67
N GLY A 58 27.63 13.11 12.13
CA GLY A 58 27.17 13.79 10.92
C GLY A 58 27.04 12.83 9.74
N GLN A 59 25.83 12.66 9.23
CA GLN A 59 25.45 11.69 8.19
C GLN A 59 25.64 12.23 6.78
N TRP A 60 26.70 13.01 6.55
CA TRP A 60 26.93 13.68 5.25
C TRP A 60 27.04 12.70 4.08
N TRP A 61 27.88 11.67 4.20
CA TRP A 61 28.10 10.69 3.13
C TRP A 61 26.96 9.68 3.03
N THR A 62 26.29 9.40 4.13
CA THR A 62 25.17 8.46 4.23
C THR A 62 23.97 8.91 3.40
N VAL A 63 23.81 10.23 3.14
CA VAL A 63 22.77 10.75 2.25
C VAL A 63 22.92 10.16 0.84
N MET A 64 24.12 10.12 0.29
CA MET A 64 24.35 9.52 -1.03
C MET A 64 24.19 8.00 -1.03
N GLN A 65 24.62 7.35 0.04
CA GLN A 65 24.44 5.90 0.21
C GLN A 65 22.98 5.49 0.44
N SER A 66 22.14 6.40 0.97
CA SER A 66 20.75 6.11 1.25
C SER A 66 19.94 5.73 0.01
N PHE A 67 20.25 6.29 -1.14
CA PHE A 67 19.64 5.92 -2.42
C PHE A 67 19.94 4.47 -2.78
N TYR A 68 21.21 4.08 -2.70
CA TYR A 68 21.63 2.71 -3.01
C TYR A 68 21.08 1.72 -1.99
N SER A 69 21.19 2.00 -0.69
CA SER A 69 20.70 1.09 0.34
C SER A 69 19.17 1.03 0.37
N GLY A 70 18.47 2.12 0.06
CA GLY A 70 17.01 2.12 -0.10
C GLY A 70 16.59 1.25 -1.28
N PHE A 71 17.25 1.39 -2.42
CA PHE A 71 16.97 0.56 -3.60
C PHE A 71 17.21 -0.92 -3.33
N THR A 72 18.35 -1.28 -2.73
CA THR A 72 18.70 -2.67 -2.44
C THR A 72 17.78 -3.29 -1.39
N LYS A 73 17.40 -2.54 -0.35
CA LYS A 73 16.44 -3.01 0.67
C LYS A 73 15.05 -3.28 0.09
N GLN A 74 14.63 -2.48 -0.88
CA GLN A 74 13.31 -2.60 -1.52
C GLN A 74 13.36 -3.31 -2.88
N ALA A 75 14.49 -3.92 -3.24
CA ALA A 75 14.68 -4.55 -4.55
C ALA A 75 13.59 -5.58 -4.89
N GLY A 76 13.12 -6.35 -3.91
CA GLY A 76 12.04 -7.32 -4.10
C GLY A 76 10.74 -6.67 -4.58
N ILE A 77 10.30 -5.60 -3.92
CA ILE A 77 9.10 -4.85 -4.28
C ILE A 77 9.29 -4.17 -5.64
N ILE A 78 10.44 -3.55 -5.86
CA ILE A 78 10.76 -2.87 -7.12
C ILE A 78 10.71 -3.87 -8.30
N CYS A 79 11.37 -5.01 -8.18
CA CYS A 79 11.37 -6.06 -9.20
C CYS A 79 9.93 -6.59 -9.44
N PHE A 80 9.16 -6.82 -8.38
CA PHE A 80 7.78 -7.25 -8.49
C PHE A 80 6.94 -6.27 -9.30
N ILE A 81 6.98 -4.98 -8.97
CA ILE A 81 6.23 -3.93 -9.68
C ILE A 81 6.66 -3.84 -11.15
N LEU A 82 7.97 -3.93 -11.43
CA LEU A 82 8.49 -3.88 -12.80
C LEU A 82 8.02 -5.09 -13.63
N VAL A 83 8.09 -6.30 -13.08
CA VAL A 83 7.65 -7.52 -13.78
C VAL A 83 6.15 -7.49 -14.04
N ILE A 84 5.35 -7.12 -13.04
CA ILE A 84 3.90 -7.01 -13.20
C ILE A 84 3.55 -5.87 -14.18
N GLY A 85 4.18 -4.72 -14.06
CA GLY A 85 4.00 -3.60 -14.98
C GLY A 85 4.33 -3.97 -16.43
N ALA A 86 5.44 -4.68 -16.65
CA ALA A 86 5.81 -5.19 -17.97
C ALA A 86 4.77 -6.20 -18.51
N SER A 87 4.29 -7.11 -17.66
CA SER A 87 3.24 -8.08 -18.01
C SER A 87 1.94 -7.37 -18.41
N PHE A 88 1.50 -6.39 -17.64
CA PHE A 88 0.33 -5.59 -17.99
C PHE A 88 0.52 -4.77 -19.27
N TRP A 89 1.74 -4.27 -19.52
CA TRP A 89 2.03 -3.57 -20.76
C TRP A 89 1.85 -4.48 -21.97
N VAL A 90 2.32 -5.75 -21.91
CA VAL A 90 2.14 -6.75 -22.96
C VAL A 90 0.65 -7.07 -23.16
N VAL A 91 -0.09 -7.30 -22.08
CA VAL A 91 -1.53 -7.57 -22.11
C VAL A 91 -2.31 -6.38 -22.69
N ASN A 92 -1.95 -5.16 -22.32
CA ASN A 92 -2.57 -3.95 -22.86
C ASN A 92 -2.26 -3.79 -24.36
N ARG A 93 -1.02 -4.08 -24.76
CA ARG A 93 -0.60 -4.01 -26.18
C ARG A 93 -1.37 -5.02 -27.05
N SER A 94 -1.74 -6.18 -26.50
CA SER A 94 -2.58 -7.19 -27.19
C SER A 94 -4.05 -6.79 -27.32
N ARG A 95 -4.47 -5.67 -26.72
CA ARG A 95 -5.88 -5.23 -26.59
C ARG A 95 -6.78 -6.23 -25.86
N ALA A 96 -6.20 -7.16 -25.12
CA ALA A 96 -6.97 -8.13 -24.35
C ALA A 96 -7.81 -7.46 -23.25
N ILE A 97 -7.30 -6.38 -22.66
CA ILE A 97 -8.03 -5.57 -21.67
C ILE A 97 -9.26 -4.93 -22.31
N ASP A 98 -9.10 -4.31 -23.49
CA ASP A 98 -10.23 -3.70 -24.22
C ASP A 98 -11.30 -4.73 -24.54
N ALA A 99 -10.91 -5.89 -25.07
CA ALA A 99 -11.83 -6.98 -25.36
C ALA A 99 -12.54 -7.50 -24.10
N GLY A 100 -11.81 -7.63 -23.00
CA GLY A 100 -12.37 -8.00 -21.70
C GLY A 100 -13.41 -6.97 -21.20
N ILE A 101 -13.10 -5.69 -21.30
CA ILE A 101 -14.01 -4.59 -20.92
C ILE A 101 -15.27 -4.61 -21.79
N PHE A 102 -15.14 -4.76 -23.10
CA PHE A 102 -16.32 -4.85 -24.00
C PHE A 102 -17.19 -6.06 -23.68
N SER A 103 -16.59 -7.23 -23.43
CA SER A 103 -17.33 -8.44 -23.03
C SER A 103 -18.05 -8.21 -21.71
N PHE A 104 -17.38 -7.60 -20.74
CA PHE A 104 -17.94 -7.28 -19.44
C PHE A 104 -19.12 -6.30 -19.55
N LEU A 105 -18.99 -5.22 -20.34
CA LEU A 105 -20.08 -4.28 -20.59
C LEU A 105 -21.29 -4.98 -21.24
N GLY A 106 -21.05 -5.94 -22.12
CA GLY A 106 -22.13 -6.77 -22.68
C GLY A 106 -22.89 -7.57 -21.63
N VAL A 107 -22.22 -8.03 -20.57
CA VAL A 107 -22.87 -8.68 -19.43
C VAL A 107 -23.64 -7.65 -18.58
N VAL A 108 -23.02 -6.50 -18.27
CA VAL A 108 -23.65 -5.41 -17.49
C VAL A 108 -24.95 -4.97 -18.16
N THR A 109 -24.95 -4.70 -19.47
CA THR A 109 -26.15 -4.28 -20.20
C THR A 109 -27.24 -5.34 -20.27
N ARG A 110 -26.88 -6.64 -20.22
CA ARG A 110 -27.87 -7.72 -20.09
C ARG A 110 -28.50 -7.74 -18.71
N LEU A 111 -27.72 -7.52 -17.66
CA LEU A 111 -28.19 -7.46 -16.28
C LEU A 111 -29.10 -6.25 -16.03
N GLU A 112 -28.85 -5.12 -16.70
CA GLU A 112 -29.70 -3.91 -16.61
C GLU A 112 -31.11 -4.12 -17.19
N LYS A 113 -31.35 -5.13 -18.01
CA LYS A 113 -32.70 -5.51 -18.46
C LYS A 113 -33.57 -6.02 -17.32
N ASN A 114 -32.98 -6.46 -16.20
CA ASN A 114 -33.73 -6.87 -15.02
C ASN A 114 -34.12 -5.61 -14.22
N ARG A 115 -35.44 -5.37 -14.08
CA ARG A 115 -36.01 -4.19 -13.39
C ARG A 115 -35.48 -3.97 -11.97
N ALA A 116 -35.20 -5.06 -11.23
CA ALA A 116 -34.68 -4.99 -9.88
C ALA A 116 -33.23 -4.47 -9.85
N LEU A 117 -32.36 -4.94 -10.76
CA LEU A 117 -30.97 -4.55 -10.89
C LEU A 117 -30.83 -3.16 -11.51
N ALA A 118 -31.67 -2.82 -12.49
CA ALA A 118 -31.70 -1.50 -13.09
C ALA A 118 -32.02 -0.37 -12.09
N ARG A 119 -32.83 -0.66 -11.04
CA ARG A 119 -33.15 0.33 -10.00
C ARG A 119 -31.95 0.70 -9.15
N ILE A 120 -31.02 -0.22 -8.88
CA ILE A 120 -29.80 0.00 -8.10
C ILE A 120 -28.68 0.55 -8.96
N GLY A 121 -28.71 0.26 -10.27
CA GLY A 121 -27.63 0.55 -11.23
C GLY A 121 -26.55 -0.55 -11.17
N VAL A 122 -26.45 -1.34 -12.23
CA VAL A 122 -25.47 -2.46 -12.30
C VAL A 122 -24.04 -1.95 -12.14
N SER A 123 -23.73 -0.78 -12.68
CA SER A 123 -22.42 -0.15 -12.52
C SER A 123 -22.03 0.08 -11.06
N ASN A 124 -22.97 0.52 -10.22
CA ASN A 124 -22.72 0.70 -8.78
C ASN A 124 -22.42 -0.65 -8.08
N ILE A 125 -23.16 -1.71 -8.45
CA ILE A 125 -22.93 -3.05 -7.89
C ILE A 125 -21.50 -3.52 -8.25
N VAL A 126 -21.09 -3.32 -9.48
CA VAL A 126 -19.74 -3.69 -9.93
C VAL A 126 -18.66 -2.96 -9.14
N ILE A 127 -18.81 -1.65 -8.94
CA ILE A 127 -17.86 -0.86 -8.15
C ILE A 127 -17.75 -1.42 -6.73
N VAL A 128 -18.89 -1.64 -6.07
CA VAL A 128 -18.93 -2.17 -4.70
C VAL A 128 -18.27 -3.54 -4.61
N LEU A 129 -18.52 -4.44 -5.58
CA LEU A 129 -17.90 -5.77 -5.61
C LEU A 129 -16.38 -5.70 -5.78
N ILE A 130 -15.89 -4.82 -6.67
CA ILE A 130 -14.45 -4.63 -6.87
C ILE A 130 -13.82 -4.03 -5.60
N MET A 131 -14.43 -3.01 -5.01
CA MET A 131 -13.94 -2.41 -3.77
C MET A 131 -13.90 -3.44 -2.63
N LEU A 132 -14.93 -4.26 -2.49
CA LEU A 132 -15.00 -5.30 -1.47
C LEU A 132 -13.91 -6.35 -1.69
N MET A 133 -13.68 -6.75 -2.93
CA MET A 133 -12.60 -7.70 -3.29
C MET A 133 -11.22 -7.15 -2.90
N PHE A 134 -10.89 -5.91 -3.26
CA PHE A 134 -9.60 -5.32 -2.92
C PHE A 134 -9.48 -5.03 -1.42
N SER A 135 -10.58 -4.65 -0.75
CA SER A 135 -10.60 -4.52 0.71
C SER A 135 -10.30 -5.85 1.40
N LEU A 136 -10.86 -6.96 0.93
CA LEU A 136 -10.54 -8.29 1.44
C LEU A 136 -9.06 -8.65 1.20
N PHE A 137 -8.52 -8.32 0.03
CA PHE A 137 -7.09 -8.55 -0.25
C PHE A 137 -6.19 -7.76 0.71
N GLY A 138 -6.52 -6.52 1.01
CA GLY A 138 -5.82 -5.72 2.02
C GLY A 138 -5.93 -6.31 3.43
N ALA A 139 -7.14 -6.73 3.83
CA ALA A 139 -7.43 -7.24 5.17
C ALA A 139 -6.80 -8.61 5.45
N ILE A 140 -6.73 -9.48 4.43
CA ILE A 140 -6.28 -10.87 4.56
C ILE A 140 -4.80 -11.00 4.22
N PHE A 141 -4.41 -10.52 3.04
CA PHE A 141 -3.04 -10.72 2.52
C PHE A 141 -2.12 -9.53 2.84
N GLY A 142 -2.68 -8.40 3.27
CA GLY A 142 -1.90 -7.18 3.49
C GLY A 142 -1.42 -6.57 2.17
N MET A 143 -2.20 -6.71 1.09
CA MET A 143 -1.87 -6.07 -0.19
C MET A 143 -1.91 -4.56 -0.07
N SER A 144 -0.83 -3.91 -0.45
CA SER A 144 -0.65 -2.46 -0.46
C SER A 144 -0.05 -2.00 -1.79
N GLU A 145 1.26 -2.13 -1.96
CA GLU A 145 2.00 -1.67 -3.14
C GLU A 145 1.63 -2.46 -4.40
N GLU A 146 1.26 -3.71 -4.27
CA GLU A 146 0.85 -4.60 -5.37
C GLU A 146 -0.42 -4.08 -6.07
N THR A 147 -1.24 -3.32 -5.33
CA THR A 147 -2.48 -2.74 -5.87
C THR A 147 -2.22 -1.74 -6.99
N ILE A 148 -1.04 -1.10 -7.03
CA ILE A 148 -0.64 -0.12 -8.05
C ILE A 148 -0.74 -0.74 -9.45
N ALA A 149 -0.36 -2.00 -9.61
CA ALA A 149 -0.42 -2.69 -10.89
C ALA A 149 -1.86 -2.86 -11.41
N PHE A 150 -2.83 -3.06 -10.51
CA PHE A 150 -4.23 -3.24 -10.87
C PHE A 150 -4.92 -1.93 -11.23
N VAL A 151 -4.41 -0.78 -10.75
CA VAL A 151 -4.95 0.55 -11.10
C VAL A 151 -4.95 0.76 -12.62
N ALA A 152 -3.90 0.29 -13.31
CA ALA A 152 -3.80 0.42 -14.76
C ALA A 152 -4.93 -0.30 -15.54
N VAL A 153 -5.54 -1.33 -14.94
CA VAL A 153 -6.66 -2.09 -15.53
C VAL A 153 -8.00 -1.51 -15.08
N VAL A 154 -8.11 -1.11 -13.81
CA VAL A 154 -9.39 -0.70 -13.24
C VAL A 154 -9.77 0.74 -13.64
N ILE A 155 -8.80 1.63 -13.94
CA ILE A 155 -9.11 2.96 -14.45
C ILE A 155 -9.88 2.90 -15.79
N PRO A 156 -9.42 2.17 -16.84
CA PRO A 156 -10.20 2.02 -18.08
C PRO A 156 -11.58 1.39 -17.83
N LEU A 157 -11.69 0.44 -16.90
CA LEU A 157 -12.96 -0.17 -16.54
C LEU A 157 -13.91 0.88 -15.91
N ALA A 158 -13.44 1.66 -14.93
CA ALA A 158 -14.24 2.72 -14.30
C ALA A 158 -14.74 3.73 -15.33
N LYS A 159 -13.88 4.15 -16.26
CA LYS A 159 -14.24 5.05 -17.38
C LYS A 159 -15.31 4.45 -18.28
N SER A 160 -15.22 3.14 -18.59
CA SER A 160 -16.22 2.44 -19.39
C SER A 160 -17.59 2.33 -18.72
N LEU A 161 -17.61 2.38 -17.38
CA LEU A 161 -18.83 2.44 -16.57
C LEU A 161 -19.39 3.85 -16.38
N GLY A 162 -18.73 4.88 -16.95
CA GLY A 162 -19.14 6.29 -16.89
C GLY A 162 -18.58 7.09 -15.71
N TYR A 163 -17.58 6.53 -15.01
CA TYR A 163 -16.91 7.20 -13.88
C TYR A 163 -15.57 7.82 -14.30
N ASP A 164 -15.00 8.65 -13.45
CA ASP A 164 -13.69 9.27 -13.68
C ASP A 164 -12.52 8.38 -13.25
N GLU A 165 -11.30 8.85 -13.53
CA GLU A 165 -10.07 8.13 -13.20
C GLU A 165 -9.85 8.02 -11.67
N ILE A 166 -10.31 9.02 -10.91
CA ILE A 166 -10.17 9.05 -9.45
C ILE A 166 -10.98 7.91 -8.83
N VAL A 167 -12.20 7.69 -9.33
CA VAL A 167 -13.02 6.53 -8.89
C VAL A 167 -12.28 5.22 -9.19
N GLY A 168 -11.66 5.08 -10.38
CA GLY A 168 -10.86 3.90 -10.70
C GLY A 168 -9.71 3.65 -9.73
N VAL A 169 -9.00 4.70 -9.32
CA VAL A 169 -7.95 4.60 -8.29
C VAL A 169 -8.55 4.22 -6.93
N CYS A 170 -9.66 4.85 -6.53
CA CYS A 170 -10.31 4.57 -5.26
C CYS A 170 -10.82 3.12 -5.17
N MET A 171 -11.33 2.57 -6.27
CA MET A 171 -11.82 1.18 -6.32
C MET A 171 -10.75 0.15 -5.96
N VAL A 172 -9.49 0.45 -6.20
CA VAL A 172 -8.37 -0.45 -5.96
C VAL A 172 -7.58 -0.01 -4.75
N TYR A 173 -6.95 1.15 -4.85
CA TYR A 173 -5.97 1.62 -3.87
C TYR A 173 -6.61 1.95 -2.52
N VAL A 174 -7.64 2.80 -2.51
CA VAL A 174 -8.30 3.18 -1.25
C VAL A 174 -9.01 1.98 -0.63
N ALA A 175 -9.69 1.16 -1.44
CA ALA A 175 -10.37 -0.02 -0.95
C ALA A 175 -9.40 -1.02 -0.27
N ALA A 176 -8.25 -1.29 -0.90
CA ALA A 176 -7.23 -2.17 -0.33
C ALA A 176 -6.66 -1.61 0.98
N HIS A 177 -6.40 -0.30 1.05
CA HIS A 177 -5.87 0.32 2.25
C HIS A 177 -6.87 0.38 3.41
N VAL A 178 -8.16 0.51 3.12
CA VAL A 178 -9.21 0.38 4.15
C VAL A 178 -9.21 -1.03 4.72
N GLY A 179 -9.12 -2.06 3.86
CA GLY A 179 -8.98 -3.44 4.31
C GLY A 179 -7.68 -3.69 5.08
N PHE A 180 -6.57 -3.14 4.60
CA PHE A 180 -5.27 -3.21 5.27
C PHE A 180 -5.33 -2.61 6.69
N ALA A 181 -6.02 -1.49 6.87
CA ALA A 181 -6.23 -0.88 8.17
C ALA A 181 -7.11 -1.73 9.10
N GLY A 182 -8.12 -2.43 8.56
CA GLY A 182 -8.95 -3.38 9.30
C GLY A 182 -8.18 -4.61 9.77
N ALA A 183 -7.11 -4.98 9.06
CA ALA A 183 -6.08 -5.94 9.46
C ALA A 183 -6.61 -7.24 10.07
N MET A 184 -7.58 -7.90 9.44
CA MET A 184 -8.18 -9.15 9.97
C MET A 184 -7.14 -10.25 10.16
N LEU A 185 -6.41 -10.56 9.08
CA LEU A 185 -5.35 -11.58 9.03
C LEU A 185 -4.04 -11.03 8.46
N ASN A 186 -3.91 -9.72 8.34
CA ASN A 186 -2.77 -9.07 7.72
C ASN A 186 -1.48 -9.41 8.46
N PRO A 187 -0.52 -10.14 7.83
CA PRO A 187 0.72 -10.55 8.48
C PRO A 187 1.65 -9.38 8.78
N PHE A 188 1.60 -8.31 7.98
CA PHE A 188 2.51 -7.18 8.09
C PHE A 188 2.15 -6.22 9.23
N THR A 189 0.89 -6.18 9.64
CA THR A 189 0.44 -5.34 10.75
C THR A 189 0.19 -6.17 11.99
N ILE A 190 -0.88 -6.96 12.01
CA ILE A 190 -1.28 -7.75 13.18
C ILE A 190 -0.27 -8.87 13.48
N GLY A 191 0.25 -9.55 12.45
CA GLY A 191 1.22 -10.63 12.64
C GLY A 191 2.47 -10.12 13.37
N ILE A 192 3.08 -9.04 12.87
CA ILE A 192 4.27 -8.45 13.50
C ILE A 192 3.96 -7.88 14.88
N ALA A 193 2.84 -7.16 15.04
CA ALA A 193 2.47 -6.56 16.32
C ALA A 193 2.23 -7.62 17.41
N GLN A 194 1.59 -8.73 17.07
CA GLN A 194 1.35 -9.84 18.01
C GLN A 194 2.63 -10.59 18.34
N ASP A 195 3.49 -10.83 17.36
CA ASP A 195 4.80 -11.46 17.60
C ASP A 195 5.65 -10.62 18.55
N MET A 196 5.73 -9.31 18.32
CA MET A 196 6.44 -8.37 19.20
C MET A 196 5.85 -8.29 20.62
N SER A 197 4.55 -8.52 20.76
CA SER A 197 3.84 -8.48 22.03
C SER A 197 3.78 -9.83 22.75
N GLY A 198 4.36 -10.88 22.17
CA GLY A 198 4.32 -12.24 22.72
C GLY A 198 2.91 -12.85 22.74
N LEU A 199 2.00 -12.35 21.91
CA LEU A 199 0.64 -12.86 21.79
C LEU A 199 0.55 -13.95 20.71
N PRO A 200 -0.37 -14.92 20.85
CA PRO A 200 -0.61 -15.90 19.78
C PRO A 200 -1.01 -15.23 18.48
N LEU A 201 -0.39 -15.64 17.36
CA LEU A 201 -0.68 -15.09 16.04
C LEU A 201 -2.18 -15.19 15.71
N PHE A 202 -2.70 -14.10 15.17
CA PHE A 202 -4.11 -13.93 14.79
C PHE A 202 -5.13 -14.06 15.93
N SER A 203 -4.70 -14.03 17.22
CA SER A 203 -5.61 -13.95 18.36
C SER A 203 -6.51 -12.71 18.27
N GLY A 204 -7.78 -12.82 18.71
CA GLY A 204 -8.76 -11.73 18.64
C GLY A 204 -9.31 -11.43 17.23
N ILE A 205 -9.20 -12.38 16.30
CA ILE A 205 -9.74 -12.25 14.93
C ILE A 205 -11.25 -11.97 14.93
N GLU A 206 -11.99 -12.58 15.87
CA GLU A 206 -13.45 -12.40 15.99
C GLU A 206 -13.79 -10.93 16.19
N TYR A 207 -13.08 -10.24 17.09
CA TYR A 207 -13.28 -8.82 17.33
C TYR A 207 -12.96 -7.98 16.09
N ARG A 208 -11.84 -8.24 15.44
CA ARG A 208 -11.42 -7.49 14.23
C ARG A 208 -12.32 -7.74 13.02
N THR A 209 -13.06 -8.85 13.00
CA THR A 209 -14.02 -9.12 11.93
C THR A 209 -15.30 -8.29 12.09
N ILE A 210 -15.60 -7.84 13.31
CA ILE A 210 -16.81 -7.05 13.61
C ILE A 210 -16.53 -5.54 13.48
N CYS A 211 -15.29 -5.10 13.72
CA CYS A 211 -14.87 -3.70 13.60
C CYS A 211 -14.59 -3.29 12.16
#